data_75af95de6ea9cbb288961e52dd995ccc
#
_entry.id   75af95de6ea9cbb288961e52dd995ccc
#
_cell.length_a   1.000
_cell.length_b   1.000
_cell.length_c   1.000
_cell.angle_alpha   90.00
_cell.angle_beta   90.00
_cell.angle_gamma   90.00
#
_symmetry.space_group_name_H-M   'P 1'
#
loop_
_entity.id
_entity.type
_entity.pdbx_description
1 polymer ?
#
loop_
_entity_poly.entity_id
_entity_poly.type
_entity_poly.pdbx_seq_one_letter_code
_entity_poly.pdbx_strand_id
1 'polypeptide(L)'
;MPQIPRTQLLGGVAALVGVSFGARSQIVDVLPWRPDAGDPSESPHAAERMFFTPAEAETIEAVADRFIPPDETTAGGKDARCAVFVDRQLAGPYVSRRGLYVCPPFLKGRKNQGPQDQDGPAAIYRKALAALDVYARRHKGGIFAKLSPNNQEEILKPLERGDVKLEGVDGQSFLETLLKAIREGFFADPIYGGTATCAPGR
;
A
#
# COMPACT_ATOMS: atom_id res chain seq x y z
N MET A 1 35.99 -50.29 -6.98
CA MET A 1 34.74 -49.62 -6.57
C MET A 1 33.92 -50.61 -5.76
N PRO A 2 33.60 -50.35 -4.50
CA PRO A 2 32.81 -51.27 -3.69
C PRO A 2 31.34 -51.23 -4.20
N GLN A 3 30.81 -52.38 -4.55
CA GLN A 3 29.41 -52.54 -4.93
C GLN A 3 28.55 -52.58 -3.68
N ILE A 4 27.65 -51.63 -3.53
CA ILE A 4 26.67 -51.60 -2.45
C ILE A 4 25.57 -52.61 -2.78
N PRO A 5 25.29 -53.60 -1.91
CA PRO A 5 24.27 -54.58 -2.20
C PRO A 5 22.90 -53.96 -2.19
N ARG A 6 22.05 -54.38 -3.15
CA ARG A 6 20.69 -53.82 -3.39
C ARG A 6 19.82 -53.82 -2.13
N THR A 7 20.01 -54.71 -1.22
CA THR A 7 19.31 -54.79 0.07
C THR A 7 19.59 -53.64 1.01
N GLN A 8 20.79 -53.06 0.96
CA GLN A 8 21.17 -51.87 1.75
C GLN A 8 20.55 -50.60 1.16
N LEU A 9 20.40 -50.56 -0.17
CA LEU A 9 19.75 -49.43 -0.83
C LEU A 9 18.24 -49.36 -0.50
N LEU A 10 17.57 -50.51 -0.50
CA LEU A 10 16.15 -50.62 -0.16
C LEU A 10 15.88 -50.32 1.32
N GLY A 11 16.78 -50.74 2.22
CA GLY A 11 16.70 -50.38 3.63
C GLY A 11 16.82 -48.89 3.89
N GLY A 12 17.71 -48.18 3.15
CA GLY A 12 17.88 -46.75 3.23
C GLY A 12 16.66 -45.96 2.75
N VAL A 13 16.04 -46.40 1.66
CA VAL A 13 14.79 -45.79 1.14
C VAL A 13 13.62 -45.98 2.08
N ALA A 14 13.47 -47.19 2.68
CA ALA A 14 12.42 -47.46 3.66
C ALA A 14 12.58 -46.59 4.92
N ALA A 15 13.79 -46.34 5.39
CA ALA A 15 14.05 -45.48 6.52
C ALA A 15 13.72 -43.99 6.21
N LEU A 16 14.01 -43.51 5.00
CA LEU A 16 13.65 -42.13 4.57
C LEU A 16 12.13 -41.94 4.43
N VAL A 17 11.41 -42.95 3.92
CA VAL A 17 9.95 -42.91 3.83
C VAL A 17 9.30 -42.99 5.21
N GLY A 18 9.85 -43.82 6.13
CA GLY A 18 9.36 -43.94 7.50
C GLY A 18 9.46 -42.67 8.33
N VAL A 19 10.50 -41.86 8.11
CA VAL A 19 10.66 -40.55 8.79
C VAL A 19 9.65 -39.52 8.26
N SER A 20 9.26 -39.61 7.00
CA SER A 20 8.28 -38.67 6.40
C SER A 20 6.83 -38.94 6.88
N PHE A 21 6.49 -40.15 7.31
CA PHE A 21 5.17 -40.49 7.86
C PHE A 21 4.99 -40.18 9.35
N GLY A 22 6.09 -39.83 10.05
CA GLY A 22 6.04 -39.49 11.47
C GLY A 22 5.78 -38.00 11.77
N ALA A 23 5.83 -37.13 10.77
CA ALA A 23 5.43 -35.73 10.91
C ALA A 23 3.90 -35.66 10.94
N ARG A 24 3.30 -36.08 12.03
CA ARG A 24 1.95 -35.60 12.37
C ARG A 24 2.07 -34.10 12.60
N SER A 25 1.65 -33.31 11.64
CA SER A 25 1.28 -31.93 11.91
C SER A 25 0.08 -32.01 12.88
N GLN A 26 0.35 -32.01 14.16
CA GLN A 26 -0.68 -31.73 15.13
C GLN A 26 -1.05 -30.29 14.88
N ILE A 27 -2.24 -30.06 14.31
CA ILE A 27 -2.93 -28.79 14.47
C ILE A 27 -3.28 -28.75 15.96
N VAL A 28 -2.33 -28.26 16.76
CA VAL A 28 -2.50 -28.06 18.18
C VAL A 28 -3.37 -26.83 18.28
N ASP A 29 -4.57 -27.00 18.79
CA ASP A 29 -5.57 -26.00 19.07
C ASP A 29 -6.13 -25.25 17.83
N VAL A 30 -7.19 -25.82 17.30
CA VAL A 30 -8.22 -25.01 16.68
C VAL A 30 -8.82 -24.18 17.81
N LEU A 31 -8.34 -22.94 17.96
CA LEU A 31 -9.00 -21.99 18.86
C LEU A 31 -10.48 -21.98 18.50
N PRO A 32 -11.39 -22.21 19.44
CA PRO A 32 -12.82 -22.19 19.16
C PRO A 32 -13.15 -20.83 18.55
N TRP A 33 -13.83 -20.85 17.41
CA TRP A 33 -14.29 -19.63 16.76
C TRP A 33 -15.05 -18.77 17.77
N ARG A 34 -14.65 -17.53 17.92
CA ARG A 34 -15.35 -16.52 18.71
C ARG A 34 -15.73 -15.39 17.79
N PRO A 35 -16.96 -14.84 17.92
CA PRO A 35 -17.27 -13.57 17.28
C PRO A 35 -16.20 -12.56 17.66
N ASP A 36 -15.75 -11.75 16.69
CA ASP A 36 -14.73 -10.70 16.85
C ASP A 36 -13.33 -11.18 17.32
N ALA A 37 -13.05 -12.50 17.26
CA ALA A 37 -11.72 -13.02 17.61
C ALA A 37 -10.61 -12.57 16.64
N GLY A 38 -10.99 -12.09 15.45
CA GLY A 38 -10.11 -11.48 14.48
C GLY A 38 -10.10 -9.94 14.55
N ASP A 39 -10.92 -9.37 15.41
CA ASP A 39 -10.89 -7.92 15.63
C ASP A 39 -9.59 -7.57 16.35
N PRO A 40 -8.66 -6.82 15.74
CA PRO A 40 -7.46 -6.41 16.42
C PRO A 40 -7.89 -5.55 17.61
N SER A 41 -7.69 -6.04 18.82
CA SER A 41 -8.07 -5.38 20.08
C SER A 41 -7.42 -4.01 20.24
N GLU A 42 -6.43 -3.71 19.42
CA GLU A 42 -5.86 -2.39 19.22
C GLU A 42 -5.51 -2.26 17.75
N SER A 43 -6.07 -1.27 17.08
CA SER A 43 -5.56 -0.86 15.76
C SER A 43 -4.05 -0.75 15.86
N PRO A 44 -3.28 -1.43 14.98
CA PRO A 44 -1.82 -1.34 15.03
C PRO A 44 -1.49 0.14 15.10
N HIS A 45 -0.79 0.52 16.16
CA HIS A 45 -0.59 1.89 16.57
C HIS A 45 -0.35 2.79 15.36
N ALA A 46 -1.17 3.82 15.20
CA ALA A 46 -1.02 4.90 14.24
C ALA A 46 0.32 5.66 14.39
N ALA A 47 1.18 5.19 15.30
CA ALA A 47 2.28 5.94 15.86
C ALA A 47 3.53 5.93 14.99
N GLU A 48 3.79 4.95 14.16
CA GLU A 48 5.01 4.94 13.36
C GLU A 48 4.70 4.92 11.87
N ARG A 49 4.90 6.08 11.25
CA ARG A 49 5.01 6.18 9.80
C ARG A 49 6.31 5.50 9.38
N MET A 50 6.21 4.60 8.42
CA MET A 50 7.35 3.80 7.96
C MET A 50 8.03 4.41 6.73
N PHE A 51 7.28 5.14 5.93
CA PHE A 51 7.73 5.68 4.65
C PHE A 51 7.60 7.20 4.58
N PHE A 52 6.41 7.76 4.85
CA PHE A 52 6.15 9.19 4.72
C PHE A 52 6.75 10.01 5.86
N THR A 53 7.28 11.17 5.51
CA THR A 53 7.51 12.24 6.48
C THR A 53 6.18 12.76 7.02
N PRO A 54 6.15 13.44 8.19
CA PRO A 54 4.93 14.05 8.71
C PRO A 54 4.21 14.96 7.71
N ALA A 55 4.94 15.78 6.98
CA ALA A 55 4.38 16.69 5.98
C ALA A 55 3.79 15.96 4.76
N GLU A 56 4.46 14.92 4.27
CA GLU A 56 3.96 14.08 3.18
C GLU A 56 2.66 13.37 3.59
N ALA A 57 2.62 12.83 4.82
CA ALA A 57 1.44 12.17 5.33
C ALA A 57 0.25 13.13 5.47
N GLU A 58 0.47 14.36 5.99
CA GLU A 58 -0.58 15.40 6.04
C GLU A 58 -1.12 15.71 4.63
N THR A 59 -0.26 15.72 3.63
CA THR A 59 -0.68 15.94 2.24
C THR A 59 -1.53 14.78 1.72
N ILE A 60 -1.13 13.53 1.99
CA ILE A 60 -1.94 12.34 1.62
C ILE A 60 -3.28 12.32 2.37
N GLU A 61 -3.30 12.65 3.67
CA GLU A 61 -4.53 12.77 4.45
C GLU A 61 -5.49 13.80 3.84
N ALA A 62 -4.96 14.97 3.46
CA ALA A 62 -5.76 16.02 2.84
C ALA A 62 -6.31 15.59 1.46
N VAL A 63 -5.51 14.89 0.64
CA VAL A 63 -5.97 14.34 -0.64
C VAL A 63 -7.02 13.26 -0.40
N ALA A 64 -6.83 12.37 0.59
CA ALA A 64 -7.77 11.32 0.92
C ALA A 64 -9.15 11.86 1.30
N ASP A 65 -9.22 12.94 2.07
CA ASP A 65 -10.47 13.61 2.44
C ASP A 65 -11.15 14.31 1.24
N ARG A 66 -10.40 14.69 0.21
CA ARG A 66 -11.01 15.24 -1.03
C ARG A 66 -11.58 14.13 -1.91
N PHE A 67 -10.96 12.95 -1.89
CA PHE A 67 -11.44 11.80 -2.66
C PHE A 67 -12.59 11.08 -1.98
N ILE A 68 -12.56 10.99 -0.66
CA ILE A 68 -13.59 10.36 0.17
C ILE A 68 -13.91 11.35 1.29
N PRO A 69 -14.81 12.32 1.01
CA PRO A 69 -15.21 13.27 2.04
C PRO A 69 -16.05 12.58 3.12
N PRO A 70 -15.91 13.00 4.40
CA PRO A 70 -16.76 12.48 5.45
C PRO A 70 -18.21 12.88 5.22
N ASP A 71 -19.13 11.98 5.56
CA ASP A 71 -20.57 12.25 5.59
C ASP A 71 -21.15 11.86 6.97
N GLU A 72 -22.48 11.97 7.13
CA GLU A 72 -23.16 11.69 8.40
C GLU A 72 -23.01 10.23 8.87
N THR A 73 -22.74 9.32 7.95
CA THR A 73 -22.71 7.87 8.18
C THR A 73 -21.32 7.24 7.98
N THR A 74 -20.46 7.92 7.23
CA THR A 74 -19.20 7.35 6.77
C THR A 74 -18.03 8.27 7.12
N ALA A 75 -17.00 7.70 7.70
CA ALA A 75 -15.75 8.40 7.96
C ALA A 75 -15.09 8.83 6.65
N GLY A 76 -14.47 10.02 6.64
CA GLY A 76 -13.67 10.48 5.51
C GLY A 76 -12.38 9.67 5.35
N GLY A 77 -11.69 9.87 4.23
CA GLY A 77 -10.46 9.16 3.91
C GLY A 77 -9.34 9.35 4.95
N LYS A 78 -9.31 10.50 5.60
CA LYS A 78 -8.39 10.79 6.70
C LYS A 78 -8.74 9.99 7.96
N ASP A 79 -9.99 10.05 8.41
CA ASP A 79 -10.46 9.35 9.60
C ASP A 79 -10.42 7.83 9.42
N ALA A 80 -10.64 7.38 8.19
CA ALA A 80 -10.45 6.01 7.75
C ALA A 80 -8.98 5.56 7.68
N ARG A 81 -8.02 6.46 8.01
CA ARG A 81 -6.58 6.17 8.02
C ARG A 81 -6.02 5.65 6.70
N CYS A 82 -6.58 6.04 5.56
CA CYS A 82 -6.09 5.63 4.25
C CYS A 82 -4.61 5.97 4.05
N ALA A 83 -4.13 7.09 4.61
CA ALA A 83 -2.73 7.46 4.55
C ALA A 83 -1.79 6.46 5.24
N VAL A 84 -2.24 5.81 6.32
CA VAL A 84 -1.47 4.76 7.03
C VAL A 84 -1.35 3.51 6.16
N PHE A 85 -2.43 3.13 5.47
CA PHE A 85 -2.40 2.01 4.52
C PHE A 85 -1.39 2.28 3.40
N VAL A 86 -1.46 3.45 2.76
CA VAL A 86 -0.53 3.84 1.69
C VAL A 86 0.91 3.88 2.18
N ASP A 87 1.16 4.40 3.40
CA ASP A 87 2.47 4.44 4.03
C ASP A 87 3.09 3.04 4.15
N ARG A 88 2.32 2.08 4.65
CA ARG A 88 2.76 0.69 4.81
C ARG A 88 2.99 -0.01 3.49
N GLN A 89 2.12 0.22 2.50
CA GLN A 89 2.32 -0.31 1.16
C GLN A 89 3.63 0.19 0.56
N LEU A 90 3.94 1.49 0.72
CA LEU A 90 5.16 2.10 0.20
C LEU A 90 6.42 1.74 1.00
N ALA A 91 6.31 1.32 2.25
CA ALA A 91 7.40 0.79 3.04
C ALA A 91 7.76 -0.66 2.70
N GLY A 92 6.86 -1.38 2.03
CA GLY A 92 7.02 -2.79 1.71
C GLY A 92 8.12 -3.07 0.67
N PRO A 93 8.62 -4.33 0.62
CA PRO A 93 9.70 -4.73 -0.29
C PRO A 93 9.29 -4.65 -1.77
N TYR A 94 8.00 -4.77 -2.08
CA TYR A 94 7.47 -4.67 -3.43
C TYR A 94 7.75 -3.30 -4.06
N VAL A 95 7.67 -2.24 -3.28
CA VAL A 95 7.81 -0.86 -3.75
C VAL A 95 9.26 -0.43 -3.91
N SER A 96 10.19 -1.07 -3.19
CA SER A 96 11.64 -0.82 -3.33
C SER A 96 12.26 -1.44 -4.59
N ARG A 97 11.45 -2.00 -5.48
CA ARG A 97 11.87 -2.72 -6.70
C ARG A 97 12.76 -3.95 -6.47
N ARG A 98 13.05 -4.34 -5.25
CA ARG A 98 13.92 -5.51 -4.99
C ARG A 98 13.33 -6.83 -5.48
N GLY A 99 12.00 -6.88 -5.69
CA GLY A 99 11.30 -8.04 -6.24
C GLY A 99 10.82 -7.87 -7.70
N LEU A 100 11.07 -6.72 -8.34
CA LEU A 100 10.68 -6.48 -9.72
C LEU A 100 11.88 -6.70 -10.65
N TYR A 101 11.71 -7.57 -11.64
CA TYR A 101 12.71 -7.80 -12.71
C TYR A 101 12.73 -6.60 -13.67
N VAL A 102 13.11 -5.43 -13.19
CA VAL A 102 13.18 -4.22 -14.00
C VAL A 102 14.63 -3.91 -14.29
N CYS A 103 15.08 -4.31 -15.48
CA CYS A 103 16.42 -4.02 -15.99
C CYS A 103 16.35 -3.07 -17.19
N PRO A 104 17.34 -2.16 -17.35
CA PRO A 104 17.45 -1.34 -18.57
C PRO A 104 17.61 -2.23 -19.82
N PRO A 105 17.19 -1.75 -21.04
CA PRO A 105 16.72 -0.41 -21.33
C PRO A 105 15.26 -0.16 -20.93
N PHE A 106 14.96 1.01 -20.31
CA PHE A 106 13.61 1.41 -19.94
C PHE A 106 12.88 1.97 -21.18
N LEU A 107 12.21 1.10 -21.90
CA LEU A 107 11.42 1.47 -23.07
C LEU A 107 10.00 1.83 -22.65
N LYS A 108 9.44 2.85 -23.31
CA LYS A 108 8.06 3.24 -23.08
C LYS A 108 7.12 2.13 -23.54
N GLY A 109 6.57 1.40 -22.58
CA GLY A 109 5.63 0.31 -22.82
C GLY A 109 4.21 0.78 -23.16
N ARG A 110 3.32 -0.17 -23.43
CA ARG A 110 1.89 0.11 -23.59
C ARG A 110 1.26 0.34 -22.20
N LYS A 111 0.12 1.07 -22.16
CA LYS A 111 -0.59 1.41 -20.91
C LYS A 111 -0.97 0.18 -20.05
N ASN A 112 -1.15 -0.99 -20.66
CA ASN A 112 -1.50 -2.23 -19.96
C ASN A 112 -0.30 -3.05 -19.47
N GLN A 113 0.93 -2.60 -19.68
CA GLN A 113 2.15 -3.32 -19.28
C GLN A 113 2.68 -2.92 -17.89
N GLY A 114 1.94 -2.08 -17.17
CA GLY A 114 2.37 -1.55 -15.88
C GLY A 114 3.47 -0.49 -15.99
N PRO A 115 3.98 0.00 -14.85
CA PRO A 115 5.01 1.04 -14.80
C PRO A 115 6.32 0.53 -15.41
N GLN A 116 6.81 1.24 -16.43
CA GLN A 116 8.09 0.96 -17.11
C GLN A 116 9.17 1.98 -16.74
N ASP A 117 8.87 2.87 -15.80
CA ASP A 117 9.75 3.96 -15.43
C ASP A 117 10.98 3.47 -14.66
N GLN A 118 12.08 4.21 -14.79
CA GLN A 118 13.30 4.00 -14.02
C GLN A 118 13.04 4.20 -12.51
N ASP A 119 12.12 5.10 -12.16
CA ASP A 119 11.75 5.37 -10.78
C ASP A 119 10.77 4.31 -10.25
N GLY A 120 11.03 3.81 -9.05
CA GLY A 120 10.08 2.97 -8.33
C GLY A 120 8.90 3.78 -7.79
N PRO A 121 7.79 3.12 -7.43
CA PRO A 121 6.62 3.79 -6.87
C PRO A 121 6.96 4.75 -5.72
N ALA A 122 7.84 4.37 -4.81
CA ALA A 122 8.30 5.21 -3.70
C ALA A 122 8.90 6.55 -4.16
N ALA A 123 9.77 6.51 -5.19
CA ALA A 123 10.39 7.72 -5.74
C ALA A 123 9.36 8.60 -6.45
N ILE A 124 8.41 7.99 -7.17
CA ILE A 124 7.32 8.71 -7.84
C ILE A 124 6.46 9.45 -6.82
N TYR A 125 6.06 8.79 -5.72
CA TYR A 125 5.28 9.43 -4.66
C TYR A 125 5.98 10.65 -4.06
N ARG A 126 7.27 10.52 -3.69
CA ARG A 126 8.04 11.65 -3.13
C ARG A 126 8.14 12.81 -4.11
N LYS A 127 8.46 12.53 -5.37
CA LYS A 127 8.54 13.55 -6.42
C LYS A 127 7.20 14.24 -6.65
N ALA A 128 6.12 13.46 -6.70
CA ALA A 128 4.79 14.00 -6.95
C ALA A 128 4.26 14.85 -5.79
N LEU A 129 4.46 14.42 -4.54
CA LEU A 129 4.06 15.20 -3.36
C LEU A 129 4.85 16.51 -3.27
N ALA A 130 6.16 16.46 -3.52
CA ALA A 130 6.98 17.68 -3.56
C ALA A 130 6.53 18.64 -4.67
N ALA A 131 6.25 18.12 -5.88
CA ALA A 131 5.78 18.92 -7.00
C ALA A 131 4.37 19.51 -6.75
N LEU A 132 3.48 18.75 -6.09
CA LEU A 132 2.16 19.23 -5.68
C LEU A 132 2.28 20.40 -4.69
N ASP A 133 3.16 20.29 -3.71
CA ASP A 133 3.40 21.37 -2.73
C ASP A 133 4.03 22.63 -3.40
N VAL A 134 4.95 22.44 -4.33
CA VAL A 134 5.50 23.56 -5.11
C VAL A 134 4.40 24.25 -5.91
N TYR A 135 3.54 23.48 -6.57
CA TYR A 135 2.42 24.01 -7.31
C TYR A 135 1.43 24.77 -6.40
N ALA A 136 1.08 24.18 -5.25
CA ALA A 136 0.19 24.78 -4.27
C ALA A 136 0.73 26.14 -3.74
N ARG A 137 2.02 26.21 -3.39
CA ARG A 137 2.67 27.46 -2.95
C ARG A 137 2.64 28.53 -4.04
N ARG A 138 2.90 28.15 -5.29
CA ARG A 138 2.94 29.10 -6.42
C ARG A 138 1.57 29.69 -6.73
N HIS A 139 0.50 28.88 -6.64
CA HIS A 139 -0.84 29.29 -7.06
C HIS A 139 -1.78 29.69 -5.92
N LYS A 140 -1.53 29.22 -4.71
CA LYS A 140 -2.39 29.42 -3.53
C LYS A 140 -1.66 29.99 -2.30
N GLY A 141 -0.34 30.20 -2.41
CA GLY A 141 0.46 30.80 -1.35
C GLY A 141 0.78 29.93 -0.14
N GLY A 142 0.43 28.63 -0.15
CA GLY A 142 0.64 27.71 0.96
C GLY A 142 0.94 26.28 0.52
N ILE A 143 1.37 25.45 1.46
CA ILE A 143 1.52 24.00 1.23
C ILE A 143 0.13 23.37 1.08
N PHE A 144 0.02 22.35 0.24
CA PHE A 144 -1.26 21.75 -0.14
C PHE A 144 -2.11 21.32 1.08
N ALA A 145 -1.50 20.64 2.05
CA ALA A 145 -2.18 20.16 3.24
C ALA A 145 -2.83 21.25 4.11
N LYS A 146 -2.31 22.48 4.07
CA LYS A 146 -2.80 23.63 4.88
C LYS A 146 -3.77 24.54 4.13
N LEU A 147 -4.05 24.25 2.87
CA LEU A 147 -5.04 24.98 2.09
C LEU A 147 -6.47 24.64 2.53
N SER A 148 -7.38 25.57 2.30
CA SER A 148 -8.81 25.29 2.48
C SER A 148 -9.28 24.17 1.54
N PRO A 149 -10.33 23.41 1.90
CA PRO A 149 -10.88 22.35 1.06
C PRO A 149 -11.17 22.78 -0.37
N ASN A 150 -11.76 23.97 -0.55
CA ASN A 150 -12.05 24.52 -1.88
C ASN A 150 -10.79 24.76 -2.71
N ASN A 151 -9.74 25.32 -2.10
CA ASN A 151 -8.46 25.54 -2.78
C ASN A 151 -7.75 24.21 -3.14
N GLN A 152 -7.89 23.19 -2.29
CA GLN A 152 -7.38 21.84 -2.59
C GLN A 152 -8.10 21.26 -3.81
N GLU A 153 -9.43 21.38 -3.88
CA GLU A 153 -10.21 20.90 -5.01
C GLU A 153 -9.90 21.66 -6.31
N GLU A 154 -9.69 22.96 -6.23
CA GLU A 154 -9.28 23.77 -7.38
C GLU A 154 -7.91 23.38 -7.96
N ILE A 155 -7.06 22.74 -7.17
CA ILE A 155 -5.80 22.15 -7.64
C ILE A 155 -6.02 20.74 -8.17
N LEU A 156 -6.75 19.89 -7.44
CA LEU A 156 -6.90 18.48 -7.78
C LEU A 156 -7.73 18.26 -9.05
N LYS A 157 -8.84 18.98 -9.23
CA LYS A 157 -9.74 18.81 -10.40
C LYS A 157 -9.03 19.05 -11.76
N PRO A 158 -8.27 20.15 -11.95
CA PRO A 158 -7.51 20.33 -13.18
C PRO A 158 -6.37 19.32 -13.33
N LEU A 159 -5.75 18.91 -12.24
CA LEU A 159 -4.68 17.92 -12.26
C LEU A 159 -5.21 16.54 -12.68
N GLU A 160 -6.38 16.14 -12.19
CA GLU A 160 -7.07 14.91 -12.57
C GLU A 160 -7.42 14.90 -14.07
N ARG A 161 -7.86 16.03 -14.62
CA ARG A 161 -8.16 16.17 -16.05
C ARG A 161 -6.94 16.23 -16.94
N GLY A 162 -5.73 16.38 -16.35
CA GLY A 162 -4.49 16.56 -17.10
C GLY A 162 -4.28 17.97 -17.65
N ASP A 163 -5.13 18.95 -17.25
CA ASP A 163 -5.02 20.36 -17.64
C ASP A 163 -3.80 21.04 -17.02
N VAL A 164 -3.31 20.49 -15.91
CA VAL A 164 -2.15 20.99 -15.14
C VAL A 164 -1.05 19.96 -15.18
N LYS A 165 0.17 20.40 -15.42
CA LYS A 165 1.37 19.56 -15.36
C LYS A 165 2.17 19.91 -14.12
N LEU A 166 2.53 18.89 -13.35
CA LEU A 166 3.51 18.99 -12.27
C LEU A 166 4.93 18.91 -12.86
N GLU A 167 5.87 19.60 -12.26
CA GLU A 167 7.27 19.59 -12.72
C GLU A 167 7.88 18.20 -12.47
N GLY A 168 8.34 17.54 -13.53
CA GLY A 168 9.07 16.28 -13.46
C GLY A 168 8.23 15.03 -13.17
N VAL A 169 6.90 15.14 -13.12
CA VAL A 169 5.98 14.02 -12.81
C VAL A 169 4.72 14.13 -13.66
N ASP A 170 4.23 12.98 -14.12
CA ASP A 170 2.87 12.87 -14.67
C ASP A 170 1.85 12.92 -13.51
N GLY A 171 1.31 14.12 -13.25
CA GLY A 171 0.40 14.36 -12.15
C GLY A 171 -0.91 13.62 -12.27
N GLN A 172 -1.43 13.40 -13.49
CA GLN A 172 -2.66 12.65 -13.72
C GLN A 172 -2.46 11.17 -13.36
N SER A 173 -1.43 10.53 -13.91
CA SER A 173 -1.12 9.13 -13.58
C SER A 173 -0.82 8.93 -12.10
N PHE A 174 -0.18 9.91 -11.45
CA PHE A 174 0.04 9.89 -10.02
C PHE A 174 -1.28 9.92 -9.23
N LEU A 175 -2.20 10.85 -9.56
CA LEU A 175 -3.50 10.93 -8.88
C LEU A 175 -4.34 9.67 -9.08
N GLU A 176 -4.36 9.09 -10.28
CA GLU A 176 -5.05 7.83 -10.55
C GLU A 176 -4.51 6.69 -9.67
N THR A 177 -3.17 6.61 -9.55
CA THR A 177 -2.50 5.61 -8.71
C THR A 177 -2.80 5.83 -7.22
N LEU A 178 -2.75 7.10 -6.77
CA LEU A 178 -3.05 7.46 -5.38
C LEU A 178 -4.51 7.19 -5.04
N LEU A 179 -5.46 7.55 -5.92
CA LEU A 179 -6.88 7.28 -5.75
C LEU A 179 -7.15 5.77 -5.60
N LYS A 180 -6.48 4.96 -6.43
CA LYS A 180 -6.58 3.50 -6.32
C LYS A 180 -6.09 3.02 -4.97
N ALA A 181 -4.92 3.47 -4.51
CA ALA A 181 -4.35 3.09 -3.21
C ALA A 181 -5.22 3.57 -2.04
N ILE A 182 -5.81 4.77 -2.11
CA ILE A 182 -6.75 5.28 -1.10
C ILE A 182 -8.02 4.42 -1.04
N ARG A 183 -8.58 4.03 -2.20
CA ARG A 183 -9.75 3.12 -2.24
C ARG A 183 -9.41 1.75 -1.67
N GLU A 184 -8.26 1.20 -2.04
CA GLU A 184 -7.78 -0.07 -1.47
C GLU A 184 -7.68 0.04 0.05
N GLY A 185 -7.07 1.10 0.59
CA GLY A 185 -6.98 1.34 2.02
C GLY A 185 -8.32 1.55 2.71
N PHE A 186 -9.27 2.22 2.04
CA PHE A 186 -10.60 2.47 2.58
C PHE A 186 -11.42 1.19 2.75
N PHE A 187 -11.32 0.25 1.81
CA PHE A 187 -12.04 -1.02 1.81
C PHE A 187 -11.23 -2.20 2.34
N ALA A 188 -9.95 -1.98 2.68
CA ALA A 188 -9.11 -3.03 3.24
C ALA A 188 -9.54 -3.39 4.67
N ASP A 189 -9.37 -4.67 5.00
CA ASP A 189 -9.54 -5.13 6.38
C ASP A 189 -8.55 -4.41 7.31
N PRO A 190 -8.98 -4.04 8.55
CA PRO A 190 -8.11 -3.41 9.54
C PRO A 190 -6.79 -4.14 9.81
N ILE A 191 -6.74 -5.46 9.64
CA ILE A 191 -5.52 -6.27 9.78
C ILE A 191 -4.41 -5.84 8.80
N TYR A 192 -4.79 -5.28 7.63
CA TYR A 192 -3.87 -4.75 6.64
C TYR A 192 -3.60 -3.24 6.80
N GLY A 193 -4.10 -2.62 7.86
CA GLY A 193 -4.01 -1.19 8.11
C GLY A 193 -5.10 -0.37 7.42
N GLY A 194 -6.15 -1.02 6.94
CA GLY A 194 -7.35 -0.39 6.40
C GLY A 194 -8.23 0.23 7.48
N THR A 195 -9.46 0.58 7.12
CA THR A 195 -10.37 1.28 7.99
C THR A 195 -10.76 0.47 9.23
N ALA A 196 -10.51 1.03 10.40
CA ALA A 196 -11.12 0.55 11.65
C ALA A 196 -12.63 0.87 11.74
N THR A 197 -13.22 1.44 10.68
CA THR A 197 -14.57 2.02 10.68
C THR A 197 -15.63 1.18 10.02
N CYS A 198 -15.31 -0.02 9.51
CA CYS A 198 -16.32 -1.01 9.19
C CYS A 198 -16.80 -1.77 10.43
N ALA A 199 -16.94 -1.11 11.56
CA ALA A 199 -17.76 -1.65 12.65
C ALA A 199 -19.23 -1.53 12.19
N PRO A 200 -19.99 -2.63 12.08
CA PRO A 200 -21.42 -2.54 11.82
C PRO A 200 -22.06 -1.75 12.94
N GLY A 201 -22.82 -0.74 12.57
CA GLY A 201 -23.52 0.24 13.37
C GLY A 201 -23.66 -0.02 14.87
N ARG A 202 -23.20 0.97 15.64
CA ARG A 202 -23.78 1.24 16.96
C ARG A 202 -25.04 2.04 16.79
#